data_9f4e1d0a90cb1d32c695ee753326d7fa
#
_entry.id   9f4e1d0a90cb1d32c695ee753326d7fa
#
_cell.length_a   1.000
_cell.length_b   1.000
_cell.length_c   1.000
_cell.angle_alpha   90.00
_cell.angle_beta   90.00
_cell.angle_gamma   90.00
#
_symmetry.space_group_name_H-M   'P 1'
#
loop_
_entity.id
_entity.type
_entity.pdbx_description
1 polymer ?
#
loop_
_entity_poly.entity_id
_entity_poly.type
_entity_poly.pdbx_seq_one_letter_code
_entity_poly.pdbx_strand_id
1 'polypeptide(L)'
;MSEENGISRRAMLVKLGLLLNGIVGVALAVPIVRYLLSPVIREKKFGYESWLSLGRLEQFPSGQTRLATYRNPVVNAWDGETADIACWVRNVDDKTFQIFAINCAHLGCPVRWFPQSNLFMCPCHGGAYYQDGSRASGPPERGLFQYHYKVEGGKLLIKAGEMPTPGRAANIKDGGTKCA
;
A
#
# COMPACT_ATOMS: atom_id res chain seq x y z
N MET A 1 -61.09 -12.62 43.96
CA MET A 1 -60.56 -13.63 43.02
C MET A 1 -59.42 -12.97 42.29
N SER A 2 -58.18 -13.18 42.74
CA SER A 2 -56.96 -12.70 42.10
C SER A 2 -56.52 -13.76 41.11
N GLU A 3 -56.63 -13.45 39.80
CA GLU A 3 -56.05 -14.26 38.75
C GLU A 3 -54.54 -14.21 38.89
N GLU A 4 -53.95 -15.28 39.37
CA GLU A 4 -52.50 -15.49 39.25
C GLU A 4 -52.15 -15.70 37.79
N ASN A 5 -51.69 -14.62 37.15
CA ASN A 5 -51.11 -14.67 35.80
C ASN A 5 -49.74 -15.37 35.87
N GLY A 6 -49.72 -16.64 36.22
CA GLY A 6 -48.56 -17.50 36.21
C GLY A 6 -48.12 -17.80 34.77
N ILE A 7 -46.92 -17.30 34.37
CA ILE A 7 -46.34 -17.63 33.06
C ILE A 7 -46.13 -19.14 33.00
N SER A 8 -46.77 -19.83 32.05
CA SER A 8 -46.57 -21.27 31.87
C SER A 8 -45.12 -21.60 31.56
N ARG A 9 -44.60 -22.75 32.02
CA ARG A 9 -43.21 -23.22 31.76
C ARG A 9 -42.89 -23.18 30.27
N ARG A 10 -43.84 -23.53 29.40
CA ARG A 10 -43.69 -23.46 27.94
C ARG A 10 -43.49 -22.01 27.47
N ALA A 11 -44.28 -21.08 27.93
CA ALA A 11 -44.17 -19.67 27.57
C ALA A 11 -42.84 -19.06 28.06
N MET A 12 -42.35 -19.47 29.22
CA MET A 12 -41.05 -19.04 29.73
C MET A 12 -39.89 -19.54 28.86
N LEU A 13 -39.89 -20.83 28.44
CA LEU A 13 -38.88 -21.41 27.60
C LEU A 13 -38.86 -20.76 26.20
N VAL A 14 -40.05 -20.49 25.64
CA VAL A 14 -40.16 -19.78 24.34
C VAL A 14 -39.58 -18.36 24.46
N LYS A 15 -39.95 -17.60 25.51
CA LYS A 15 -39.42 -16.25 25.71
C LYS A 15 -37.88 -16.25 25.89
N LEU A 16 -37.37 -17.22 26.69
CA LEU A 16 -35.94 -17.38 26.90
C LEU A 16 -35.21 -17.72 25.58
N GLY A 17 -35.78 -18.64 24.79
CA GLY A 17 -35.23 -19.00 23.48
C GLY A 17 -35.23 -17.83 22.52
N LEU A 18 -36.27 -17.02 22.46
CA LEU A 18 -36.33 -15.82 21.63
C LEU A 18 -35.30 -14.79 22.07
N LEU A 19 -35.12 -14.60 23.38
CA LEU A 19 -34.15 -13.67 23.94
C LEU A 19 -32.71 -14.09 23.59
N LEU A 20 -32.37 -15.37 23.80
CA LEU A 20 -31.05 -15.91 23.45
C LEU A 20 -30.75 -15.81 21.95
N ASN A 21 -31.72 -16.19 21.10
CA ASN A 21 -31.58 -16.05 19.65
C ASN A 21 -31.43 -14.57 19.23
N GLY A 22 -32.13 -13.65 19.88
CA GLY A 22 -31.98 -12.22 19.65
C GLY A 22 -30.58 -11.72 20.01
N ILE A 23 -30.04 -12.13 21.15
CA ILE A 23 -28.67 -11.77 21.57
C ILE A 23 -27.63 -12.28 20.56
N VAL A 24 -27.73 -13.56 20.17
CA VAL A 24 -26.85 -14.15 19.17
C VAL A 24 -26.97 -13.44 17.83
N GLY A 25 -28.22 -13.17 17.41
CA GLY A 25 -28.48 -12.43 16.17
C GLY A 25 -27.83 -11.05 16.15
N VAL A 26 -27.94 -10.28 17.22
CA VAL A 26 -27.28 -8.97 17.35
C VAL A 26 -25.76 -9.11 17.37
N ALA A 27 -25.22 -10.05 18.14
CA ALA A 27 -23.79 -10.29 18.22
C ALA A 27 -23.13 -10.61 16.88
N LEU A 28 -23.85 -11.32 16.02
CA LEU A 28 -23.41 -11.63 14.64
C LEU A 28 -23.68 -10.47 13.65
N ALA A 29 -24.82 -9.80 13.79
CA ALA A 29 -25.20 -8.73 12.88
C ALA A 29 -24.30 -7.51 12.99
N VAL A 30 -23.86 -7.13 14.20
CA VAL A 30 -23.02 -5.95 14.42
C VAL A 30 -21.71 -5.98 13.60
N PRO A 31 -20.86 -7.02 13.68
CA PRO A 31 -19.63 -7.06 12.90
C PRO A 31 -19.89 -7.14 11.38
N ILE A 32 -20.94 -7.87 10.97
CA ILE A 32 -21.29 -7.99 9.55
C ILE A 32 -21.73 -6.63 9.00
N VAL A 33 -22.64 -5.93 9.68
CA VAL A 33 -23.10 -4.61 9.25
C VAL A 33 -21.97 -3.60 9.25
N ARG A 34 -21.11 -3.58 10.28
CA ARG A 34 -19.92 -2.71 10.30
C ARG A 34 -18.98 -2.99 9.15
N TYR A 35 -18.79 -4.25 8.78
CA TYR A 35 -17.97 -4.63 7.64
C TYR A 35 -18.58 -4.13 6.32
N LEU A 36 -19.85 -4.38 6.10
CA LEU A 36 -20.56 -3.96 4.88
C LEU A 36 -20.62 -2.43 4.74
N LEU A 37 -20.81 -1.71 5.85
CA LEU A 37 -20.84 -0.25 5.86
C LEU A 37 -19.44 0.40 5.94
N SER A 38 -18.39 -0.38 6.16
CA SER A 38 -17.01 0.12 6.29
C SER A 38 -16.58 1.06 5.15
N PRO A 39 -16.89 0.81 3.86
CA PRO A 39 -16.51 1.73 2.79
C PRO A 39 -17.17 3.11 2.88
N VAL A 40 -18.34 3.20 3.50
CA VAL A 40 -19.12 4.43 3.65
C VAL A 40 -18.74 5.17 4.93
N ILE A 41 -18.51 4.43 6.02
CA ILE A 41 -18.25 4.99 7.37
C ILE A 41 -16.79 5.39 7.52
N ARG A 42 -15.85 4.68 6.89
CA ARG A 42 -14.44 5.06 6.89
C ARG A 42 -14.25 6.29 6.03
N GLU A 43 -14.24 7.44 6.65
CA GLU A 43 -13.67 8.62 6.02
C GLU A 43 -12.24 8.27 5.57
N LYS A 44 -11.97 8.50 4.30
CA LYS A 44 -10.60 8.39 3.74
C LYS A 44 -9.75 9.55 4.32
N LYS A 45 -9.43 9.48 5.61
CA LYS A 45 -8.57 10.46 6.31
C LYS A 45 -7.10 10.36 5.89
N PHE A 46 -6.78 9.50 4.93
CA PHE A 46 -5.40 9.29 4.52
C PHE A 46 -5.12 10.11 3.28
N GLY A 47 -4.43 11.21 3.50
CA GLY A 47 -3.81 11.94 2.41
C GLY A 47 -2.77 11.06 1.75
N TYR A 48 -3.18 10.26 0.78
CA TYR A 48 -2.25 9.55 -0.12
C TYR A 48 -1.29 10.51 -0.83
N GLU A 49 -1.45 11.78 -0.61
CA GLU A 49 -0.64 12.86 -1.16
C GLU A 49 0.45 13.37 -0.21
N SER A 50 0.69 12.69 0.91
CA SER A 50 1.71 13.09 1.86
C SER A 50 3.12 12.93 1.28
N TRP A 51 3.95 13.94 1.52
CA TRP A 51 5.37 13.89 1.21
C TRP A 51 6.10 13.19 2.35
N LEU A 52 6.78 12.11 2.04
CA LEU A 52 7.52 11.30 3.01
C LEU A 52 9.02 11.42 2.75
N SER A 53 9.79 11.60 3.81
CA SER A 53 11.25 11.69 3.71
C SER A 53 11.87 10.29 3.58
N LEU A 54 12.70 10.10 2.55
CA LEU A 54 13.55 8.92 2.39
C LEU A 54 14.89 9.04 3.12
N GLY A 55 15.30 10.28 3.47
CA GLY A 55 16.56 10.53 4.13
C GLY A 55 17.26 11.78 3.62
N ARG A 56 18.50 11.97 4.07
CA ARG A 56 19.35 13.07 3.61
C ARG A 56 19.95 12.76 2.25
N LEU A 57 20.20 13.79 1.44
CA LEU A 57 20.81 13.64 0.10
C LEU A 57 22.19 12.95 0.15
N GLU A 58 22.96 13.19 1.22
CA GLU A 58 24.29 12.58 1.44
C GLU A 58 24.25 11.04 1.47
N GLN A 59 23.10 10.45 1.77
CA GLN A 59 22.90 8.99 1.79
C GLN A 59 22.80 8.39 0.39
N PHE A 60 22.62 9.24 -0.63
CA PHE A 60 22.42 8.83 -2.01
C PHE A 60 23.51 9.43 -2.93
N PRO A 61 24.73 8.88 -2.93
CA PRO A 61 25.84 9.39 -3.76
C PRO A 61 25.52 9.34 -5.25
N SER A 62 26.09 10.27 -6.00
CA SER A 62 25.93 10.37 -7.45
C SER A 62 26.30 9.09 -8.18
N GLY A 63 25.54 8.76 -9.22
CA GLY A 63 25.76 7.57 -10.03
C GLY A 63 25.41 6.25 -9.37
N GLN A 64 24.91 6.26 -8.13
CA GLN A 64 24.58 5.03 -7.39
C GLN A 64 23.09 4.79 -7.29
N THR A 65 22.74 3.50 -7.25
CA THR A 65 21.39 3.01 -6.94
C THR A 65 21.39 2.37 -5.57
N ARG A 66 20.58 2.85 -4.65
CA ARG A 66 20.49 2.37 -3.27
C ARG A 66 19.06 2.03 -2.87
N LEU A 67 18.93 1.04 -2.00
CA LEU A 67 17.67 0.74 -1.36
C LEU A 67 17.40 1.76 -0.25
N ALA A 68 16.21 2.31 -0.22
CA ALA A 68 15.70 3.14 0.86
C ALA A 68 14.37 2.56 1.36
N THR A 69 14.03 2.88 2.60
CA THR A 69 12.77 2.48 3.21
C THR A 69 12.03 3.70 3.72
N TYR A 70 10.71 3.66 3.66
CA TYR A 70 9.85 4.65 4.26
C TYR A 70 8.68 3.97 4.95
N ARG A 71 8.18 4.59 6.00
CA ARG A 71 7.02 4.08 6.72
C ARG A 71 5.74 4.45 5.98
N ASN A 72 4.90 3.45 5.74
CA ASN A 72 3.58 3.68 5.14
C ASN A 72 2.79 4.67 6.01
N PRO A 73 2.27 5.78 5.46
CA PRO A 73 1.46 6.72 6.24
C PRO A 73 0.14 6.12 6.72
N VAL A 74 -0.31 5.04 6.06
CA VAL A 74 -1.51 4.29 6.42
C VAL A 74 -1.10 3.08 7.24
N VAL A 75 -0.85 3.30 8.53
CA VAL A 75 -0.40 2.25 9.46
C VAL A 75 -1.51 1.91 10.44
N ASN A 76 -1.74 0.62 10.66
CA ASN A 76 -2.54 0.13 11.77
C ASN A 76 -1.62 -0.31 12.93
N ALA A 77 -2.14 -0.34 14.14
CA ALA A 77 -1.35 -0.70 15.32
C ALA A 77 -0.72 -2.11 15.27
N TRP A 78 -1.27 -2.99 14.44
CA TRP A 78 -0.82 -4.39 14.27
C TRP A 78 0.07 -4.62 13.04
N ASP A 79 0.38 -3.59 12.25
CA ASP A 79 1.16 -3.74 11.01
C ASP A 79 2.66 -4.02 11.28
N GLY A 80 3.18 -3.67 12.47
CA GLY A 80 4.56 -3.94 12.85
C GLY A 80 5.58 -3.48 11.80
N GLU A 81 6.54 -4.33 11.47
CA GLU A 81 7.57 -4.07 10.47
C GLU A 81 7.06 -4.07 9.03
N THR A 82 5.88 -4.64 8.78
CA THR A 82 5.27 -4.64 7.44
C THR A 82 4.81 -3.25 7.00
N ALA A 83 4.78 -2.30 7.92
CA ALA A 83 4.53 -0.89 7.63
C ALA A 83 5.70 -0.22 6.88
N ASP A 84 6.89 -0.79 6.91
CA ASP A 84 8.05 -0.25 6.23
C ASP A 84 8.09 -0.73 4.77
N ILE A 85 8.02 0.23 3.85
CA ILE A 85 8.01 -0.03 2.41
C ILE A 85 9.36 0.34 1.84
N ALA A 86 9.93 -0.58 1.06
CA ALA A 86 11.19 -0.35 0.38
C ALA A 86 10.99 0.26 -1.01
N CYS A 87 11.94 1.09 -1.44
CA CYS A 87 12.03 1.64 -2.78
C CYS A 87 13.48 1.74 -3.22
N TRP A 88 13.72 1.78 -4.53
CA TRP A 88 15.04 1.99 -5.10
C TRP A 88 15.24 3.46 -5.43
N VAL A 89 16.30 4.06 -4.93
CA VAL A 89 16.71 5.44 -5.22
C VAL A 89 17.96 5.41 -6.08
N ARG A 90 17.85 5.94 -7.27
CA ARG A 90 18.97 6.18 -8.18
C ARG A 90 19.25 7.68 -8.23
N ASN A 91 20.48 8.07 -7.87
CA ASN A 91 20.97 9.42 -8.07
C ASN A 91 21.72 9.47 -9.42
N VAL A 92 21.21 10.24 -10.37
CA VAL A 92 21.76 10.28 -11.73
C VAL A 92 22.96 11.23 -11.80
N ASP A 93 22.81 12.46 -11.26
CA ASP A 93 23.78 13.55 -11.45
C ASP A 93 23.76 14.60 -10.32
N ASP A 94 23.58 14.19 -9.07
CA ASP A 94 23.44 15.01 -7.87
C ASP A 94 22.22 15.96 -7.83
N LYS A 95 21.58 16.19 -8.95
CA LYS A 95 20.39 17.04 -9.07
C LYS A 95 19.14 16.24 -9.44
N THR A 96 19.33 15.15 -10.17
CA THR A 96 18.25 14.34 -10.72
C THR A 96 18.19 12.98 -10.04
N PHE A 97 17.04 12.66 -9.48
CA PHE A 97 16.79 11.39 -8.85
C PHE A 97 15.73 10.62 -9.63
N GLN A 98 15.87 9.31 -9.65
CA GLN A 98 14.86 8.38 -10.11
C GLN A 98 14.54 7.45 -8.93
N ILE A 99 13.28 7.37 -8.56
CA ILE A 99 12.86 6.60 -7.40
C ILE A 99 11.81 5.60 -7.84
N PHE A 100 12.16 4.31 -7.73
CA PHE A 100 11.34 3.23 -8.23
C PHE A 100 10.70 2.45 -7.09
N ALA A 101 9.44 2.07 -7.29
CA ALA A 101 8.82 1.07 -6.43
C ALA A 101 9.60 -0.24 -6.53
N ILE A 102 9.71 -0.94 -5.41
CA ILE A 102 10.37 -2.25 -5.38
C ILE A 102 9.61 -3.32 -6.15
N ASN A 103 8.35 -3.07 -6.48
CA ASN A 103 7.44 -4.05 -7.03
C ASN A 103 7.59 -4.18 -8.55
N CYS A 104 7.76 -5.42 -9.00
CA CYS A 104 7.77 -5.78 -10.42
C CYS A 104 6.43 -5.43 -11.09
N ALA A 105 6.50 -4.83 -12.28
CA ALA A 105 5.33 -4.44 -13.06
C ALA A 105 4.52 -5.62 -13.63
N HIS A 106 4.99 -6.87 -13.43
CA HIS A 106 4.24 -8.07 -13.80
C HIS A 106 3.18 -8.43 -12.74
N LEU A 107 3.62 -8.97 -11.58
CA LEU A 107 2.74 -9.42 -10.50
C LEU A 107 3.19 -8.94 -9.11
N GLY A 108 3.98 -7.87 -9.04
CA GLY A 108 4.31 -7.21 -7.78
C GLY A 108 5.44 -7.83 -6.96
N CYS A 109 6.15 -8.86 -7.45
CA CYS A 109 7.31 -9.41 -6.75
C CYS A 109 8.41 -8.35 -6.57
N PRO A 110 9.16 -8.36 -5.44
CA PRO A 110 10.23 -7.39 -5.24
C PRO A 110 11.38 -7.59 -6.23
N VAL A 111 11.76 -6.52 -6.92
CA VAL A 111 12.93 -6.51 -7.80
C VAL A 111 14.21 -6.24 -7.02
N ARG A 112 15.33 -6.78 -7.50
CA ARG A 112 16.66 -6.57 -6.94
C ARG A 112 17.54 -5.82 -7.93
N TRP A 113 18.36 -4.93 -7.42
CA TRP A 113 19.39 -4.23 -8.20
C TRP A 113 20.66 -5.05 -8.30
N PHE A 114 21.20 -5.17 -9.51
CA PHE A 114 22.46 -5.84 -9.81
C PHE A 114 23.44 -4.83 -10.41
N PRO A 115 24.38 -4.29 -9.61
CA PRO A 115 25.30 -3.25 -10.07
C PRO A 115 26.18 -3.70 -11.24
N GLN A 116 26.57 -4.98 -11.29
CA GLN A 116 27.44 -5.52 -12.31
C GLN A 116 26.84 -5.49 -13.71
N SER A 117 25.53 -5.66 -13.80
CA SER A 117 24.79 -5.65 -15.08
C SER A 117 24.04 -4.35 -15.31
N ASN A 118 23.97 -3.46 -14.33
CA ASN A 118 23.13 -2.26 -14.34
C ASN A 118 21.65 -2.57 -14.61
N LEU A 119 21.15 -3.67 -14.04
CA LEU A 119 19.78 -4.13 -14.22
C LEU A 119 19.07 -4.31 -12.89
N PHE A 120 17.78 -4.00 -12.87
CA PHE A 120 16.87 -4.53 -11.88
C PHE A 120 16.31 -5.86 -12.40
N MET A 121 16.28 -6.88 -11.55
CA MET A 121 15.78 -8.20 -11.93
C MET A 121 14.75 -8.69 -10.93
N CYS A 122 13.69 -9.27 -11.47
CA CYS A 122 12.65 -9.93 -10.70
C CYS A 122 12.92 -11.44 -10.64
N PRO A 123 13.11 -12.03 -9.44
CA PRO A 123 13.45 -13.45 -9.33
C PRO A 123 12.27 -14.39 -9.61
N CYS A 124 11.03 -13.87 -9.62
CA CYS A 124 9.85 -14.73 -9.72
C CYS A 124 9.67 -15.30 -11.14
N HIS A 125 9.74 -14.45 -12.18
CA HIS A 125 9.49 -14.88 -13.56
C HIS A 125 10.50 -14.25 -14.55
N GLY A 126 11.66 -13.81 -14.06
CA GLY A 126 12.74 -13.31 -14.94
C GLY A 126 12.48 -11.94 -15.57
N GLY A 127 11.58 -11.14 -15.03
CA GLY A 127 11.41 -9.75 -15.48
C GLY A 127 12.68 -8.95 -15.23
N ALA A 128 13.17 -8.24 -16.24
CA ALA A 128 14.35 -7.39 -16.15
C ALA A 128 14.06 -5.97 -16.60
N TYR A 129 14.74 -5.00 -15.95
CA TYR A 129 14.60 -3.59 -16.24
C TYR A 129 15.98 -2.93 -16.25
N TYR A 130 16.14 -1.96 -17.12
CA TYR A 130 17.34 -1.15 -17.17
C TYR A 130 17.48 -0.27 -15.92
N GLN A 131 18.64 0.33 -15.74
CA GLN A 131 18.93 1.21 -14.62
C GLN A 131 18.01 2.43 -14.51
N ASP A 132 17.39 2.85 -15.61
CA ASP A 132 16.40 3.94 -15.66
C ASP A 132 14.97 3.47 -15.37
N GLY A 133 14.80 2.20 -15.02
CA GLY A 133 13.51 1.58 -14.72
C GLY A 133 12.73 1.14 -15.95
N SER A 134 13.18 1.41 -17.16
CA SER A 134 12.53 0.94 -18.38
C SER A 134 12.61 -0.58 -18.52
N ARG A 135 11.62 -1.18 -19.20
CA ARG A 135 11.57 -2.62 -19.41
C ARG A 135 12.73 -3.09 -20.32
N ALA A 136 13.48 -4.07 -19.87
CA ALA A 136 14.51 -4.72 -20.67
C ALA A 136 14.02 -6.04 -21.28
N SER A 137 13.47 -6.96 -20.45
CA SER A 137 13.01 -8.26 -20.92
C SER A 137 12.04 -8.94 -19.93
N GLY A 138 11.49 -10.06 -20.36
CA GLY A 138 10.62 -10.90 -19.53
C GLY A 138 9.13 -10.54 -19.63
N PRO A 139 8.30 -11.10 -18.73
CA PRO A 139 6.85 -10.96 -18.82
C PRO A 139 6.27 -9.58 -18.45
N PRO A 140 6.96 -8.64 -17.75
CA PRO A 140 6.39 -7.31 -17.50
C PRO A 140 6.05 -6.60 -18.82
N GLU A 141 4.92 -5.91 -18.88
CA GLU A 141 4.50 -5.15 -20.06
C GLU A 141 5.03 -3.71 -20.09
N ARG A 142 5.54 -3.23 -18.94
CA ARG A 142 5.98 -1.84 -18.74
C ARG A 142 7.20 -1.77 -17.82
N GLY A 143 7.79 -0.58 -17.72
CA GLY A 143 8.87 -0.27 -16.78
C GLY A 143 8.42 -0.31 -15.30
N LEU A 144 9.40 -0.16 -14.41
CA LEU A 144 9.16 0.00 -12.99
C LEU A 144 8.35 1.26 -12.73
N PHE A 145 7.51 1.22 -11.73
CA PHE A 145 6.78 2.39 -11.31
C PHE A 145 7.75 3.40 -10.67
N GLN A 146 7.66 4.66 -11.10
CA GLN A 146 8.48 5.75 -10.59
C GLN A 146 7.66 6.69 -9.71
N TYR A 147 8.18 6.96 -8.50
CA TYR A 147 7.58 7.93 -7.59
C TYR A 147 7.91 9.36 -7.98
N HIS A 148 6.96 10.25 -7.77
CA HIS A 148 7.25 11.68 -7.77
C HIS A 148 8.11 12.04 -6.55
N TYR A 149 9.11 12.86 -6.75
CA TYR A 149 9.99 13.30 -5.70
C TYR A 149 10.17 14.82 -5.67
N LYS A 150 10.61 15.33 -4.55
CA LYS A 150 11.15 16.68 -4.39
C LYS A 150 12.33 16.67 -3.42
N VAL A 151 13.17 17.67 -3.56
CA VAL A 151 14.26 17.92 -2.61
C VAL A 151 13.89 19.15 -1.80
N GLU A 152 13.89 19.03 -0.49
CA GLU A 152 13.55 20.13 0.41
C GLU A 152 14.36 20.02 1.70
N GLY A 153 15.03 21.11 2.11
CA GLY A 153 15.84 21.13 3.33
C GLY A 153 16.97 20.10 3.36
N GLY A 154 17.60 19.77 2.23
CA GLY A 154 18.67 18.76 2.14
C GLY A 154 18.19 17.33 2.29
N LYS A 155 16.89 17.10 2.20
CA LYS A 155 16.25 15.77 2.27
C LYS A 155 15.58 15.43 0.95
N LEU A 156 15.59 14.14 0.61
CA LEU A 156 14.86 13.59 -0.50
C LEU A 156 13.48 13.14 0.00
N LEU A 157 12.43 13.67 -0.59
CA LEU A 157 11.05 13.34 -0.25
C LEU A 157 10.37 12.72 -1.46
N ILE A 158 9.50 11.75 -1.20
CA ILE A 158 8.63 11.14 -2.21
C ILE A 158 7.17 11.39 -1.90
N LYS A 159 6.37 11.46 -2.95
CA LYS A 159 4.92 11.42 -2.83
C LYS A 159 4.51 9.95 -2.74
N ALA A 160 4.42 9.45 -1.51
CA ALA A 160 4.13 8.04 -1.23
C ALA A 160 2.83 7.93 -0.46
N GLY A 161 1.97 7.10 -0.87
CA GLY A 161 0.69 6.84 -0.20
C GLY A 161 -0.11 5.80 -0.94
N GLU A 162 -0.03 5.81 -2.24
CA GLU A 162 -0.53 4.73 -3.07
C GLU A 162 0.59 4.27 -3.99
N MET A 163 0.86 2.97 -3.94
CA MET A 163 1.59 2.37 -5.02
C MET A 163 0.66 2.34 -6.23
N PRO A 164 0.99 3.02 -7.32
CA PRO A 164 0.08 3.10 -8.45
C PRO A 164 -0.14 1.73 -9.05
N THR A 165 -1.37 1.38 -9.12
CA THR A 165 -1.83 0.22 -9.88
C THR A 165 -1.99 0.59 -11.36
N PRO A 166 -1.93 -0.38 -12.28
CA PRO A 166 -2.09 -0.14 -13.72
C PRO A 166 -3.30 0.72 -14.12
N GLY A 167 -4.40 0.60 -13.40
CA GLY A 167 -5.61 1.39 -13.65
C GLY A 167 -5.54 2.85 -13.23
N ARG A 168 -4.56 3.24 -12.39
CA ARG A 168 -4.39 4.64 -11.91
C ARG A 168 -3.25 5.38 -12.57
N ALA A 169 -2.33 4.68 -13.22
CA ALA A 169 -1.24 5.29 -13.97
C ALA A 169 -1.73 6.19 -15.13
N ALA A 170 -2.95 5.99 -15.59
CA ALA A 170 -3.57 6.81 -16.64
C ALA A 170 -3.88 8.26 -16.24
N ASN A 171 -3.86 8.59 -14.94
CA ASN A 171 -4.17 9.93 -14.43
C ASN A 171 -2.93 10.76 -14.03
N ILE A 172 -1.73 10.28 -14.30
CA ILE A 172 -0.51 11.08 -14.14
C ILE A 172 -0.37 12.00 -15.37
N LYS A 173 -1.25 12.96 -15.46
CA LYS A 173 -1.03 14.15 -16.26
C LYS A 173 -0.17 15.07 -15.43
N ASP A 174 0.93 15.48 -16.05
CA ASP A 174 1.85 16.55 -15.69
C ASP A 174 3.20 16.10 -15.10
N GLY A 175 4.19 16.08 -15.99
CA GLY A 175 5.60 16.24 -15.69
C GLY A 175 6.50 15.02 -15.67
N GLY A 176 6.01 13.84 -15.95
CA GLY A 176 6.86 12.64 -16.05
C GLY A 176 7.02 12.19 -17.50
N THR A 177 8.24 12.04 -17.93
CA THR A 177 8.68 11.46 -19.22
C THR A 177 7.78 10.31 -19.65
N LYS A 178 7.26 10.43 -20.86
CA LYS A 178 6.50 9.37 -21.53
C LYS A 178 7.32 8.09 -21.52
N CYS A 179 6.80 7.05 -20.89
CA CYS A 179 7.28 5.70 -21.14
C CYS A 179 6.89 5.34 -22.57
N ALA A 180 7.89 5.20 -23.44
CA ALA A 180 7.75 4.59 -24.75
C ALA A 180 7.71 3.07 -24.60
#